data_8c377d80ea74c9ada2fab242d8bbde2c
#
_entry.id   8c377d80ea74c9ada2fab242d8bbde2c
#
_cell.length_a   1.000
_cell.length_b   1.000
_cell.length_c   1.000
_cell.angle_alpha   90.00
_cell.angle_beta   90.00
_cell.angle_gamma   90.00
#
_symmetry.space_group_name_H-M   'P 1'
#
loop_
_entity.id
_entity.type
_entity.pdbx_description
1 polymer ?
#
loop_
_entity_poly.entity_id
_entity_poly.type
_entity_poly.pdbx_seq_one_letter_code
_entity_poly.pdbx_strand_id
1 'polypeptide(L)'
;MNEEAWDISIESLSGGYGSHLVLQDFSAVIPAGTITTILGETGCGKTTLLRLLLGLNRPQAGRILFGGRDVCSMSDAQFHKLRRRFGVLFQDGALLSSLTLAENVALPLVEHTKLPRKLLREAALRTLELVGLDKFADFYPGELSGGMRKRAGLARAIVTEPPVLFCDEPTSGLDPITAAQMDQLLLDMKACYPHMTTVVVTHDLGSVEHIAEHVLVLKAGQSAFSGTKEELHASEDPYLRRFLDRKYEDSRRMAAPPLDSSVREALSEWLDD
;
A
#
# COMPACT_ATOMS: atom_id res chain seq x y z
N MET A 1 -11.87 15.23 -17.67
CA MET A 1 -11.00 14.03 -17.55
C MET A 1 -11.92 12.83 -17.56
N ASN A 2 -11.52 11.65 -18.10
CA ASN A 2 -12.39 10.47 -18.10
C ASN A 2 -12.65 10.05 -16.67
N GLU A 3 -13.90 10.14 -16.22
CA GLU A 3 -14.38 9.73 -14.89
C GLU A 3 -14.60 8.20 -14.82
N GLU A 4 -13.89 7.44 -15.63
CA GLU A 4 -14.05 5.98 -15.70
C GLU A 4 -13.22 5.34 -14.60
N ALA A 5 -13.91 4.69 -13.66
CA ALA A 5 -13.28 3.90 -12.63
C ALA A 5 -12.63 2.65 -13.24
N TRP A 6 -11.43 2.28 -12.76
CA TRP A 6 -10.69 1.14 -13.27
C TRP A 6 -10.74 0.00 -12.25
N ASP A 7 -11.25 -1.14 -12.69
CA ASP A 7 -11.03 -2.41 -12.00
C ASP A 7 -9.60 -2.90 -12.24
N ILE A 8 -9.14 -3.79 -11.37
CA ILE A 8 -7.86 -4.48 -11.55
C ILE A 8 -8.14 -5.98 -11.53
N SER A 9 -7.96 -6.62 -12.69
CA SER A 9 -8.09 -8.06 -12.81
C SER A 9 -6.72 -8.73 -12.84
N ILE A 10 -6.52 -9.72 -12.00
CA ILE A 10 -5.30 -10.49 -11.86
C ILE A 10 -5.65 -11.94 -12.21
N GLU A 11 -4.96 -12.49 -13.22
CA GLU A 11 -5.28 -13.81 -13.76
C GLU A 11 -4.05 -14.71 -13.75
N SER A 12 -4.12 -15.80 -12.97
CA SER A 12 -3.09 -16.85 -12.86
C SER A 12 -1.66 -16.29 -12.69
N LEU A 13 -1.54 -15.21 -11.89
CA LEU A 13 -0.30 -14.47 -11.75
C LEU A 13 0.73 -15.26 -10.95
N SER A 14 1.91 -15.46 -11.52
CA SER A 14 3.05 -16.02 -10.81
C SER A 14 4.23 -15.06 -10.88
N GLY A 15 4.90 -14.87 -9.74
CA GLY A 15 6.03 -13.95 -9.67
C GLY A 15 6.77 -14.00 -8.33
N GLY A 16 7.98 -13.45 -8.32
CA GLY A 16 8.86 -13.48 -7.16
C GLY A 16 10.20 -12.83 -7.45
N TYR A 17 11.28 -13.39 -6.87
CA TYR A 17 12.64 -12.87 -6.97
C TYR A 17 13.58 -13.95 -7.53
N GLY A 18 14.13 -13.72 -8.71
CA GLY A 18 14.97 -14.71 -9.40
C GLY A 18 14.18 -16.01 -9.64
N SER A 19 14.70 -17.14 -9.16
CA SER A 19 14.03 -18.45 -9.23
C SER A 19 13.02 -18.70 -8.11
N HIS A 20 12.95 -17.84 -7.07
CA HIS A 20 12.06 -18.01 -5.94
C HIS A 20 10.68 -17.40 -6.26
N LEU A 21 9.68 -18.26 -6.47
CA LEU A 21 8.28 -17.85 -6.63
C LEU A 21 7.69 -17.51 -5.25
N VAL A 22 7.14 -16.30 -5.15
CA VAL A 22 6.41 -15.82 -3.97
C VAL A 22 4.91 -15.92 -4.18
N LEU A 23 4.44 -15.57 -5.39
CA LEU A 23 3.06 -15.76 -5.82
C LEU A 23 3.02 -16.90 -6.83
N GLN A 24 2.01 -17.78 -6.71
CA GLN A 24 1.84 -18.94 -7.57
C GLN A 24 0.37 -19.06 -7.96
N ASP A 25 0.09 -18.94 -9.26
CA ASP A 25 -1.27 -19.04 -9.83
C ASP A 25 -2.30 -18.16 -9.09
N PHE A 26 -1.88 -16.93 -8.75
CA PHE A 26 -2.69 -16.02 -7.98
C PHE A 26 -3.71 -15.32 -8.87
N SER A 27 -4.99 -15.44 -8.52
CA SER A 27 -6.09 -14.79 -9.25
C SER A 27 -6.96 -13.99 -8.28
N ALA A 28 -7.33 -12.76 -8.64
CA ALA A 28 -8.20 -11.89 -7.87
C ALA A 28 -8.76 -10.76 -8.75
N VAL A 29 -9.87 -10.18 -8.31
CA VAL A 29 -10.42 -8.96 -8.90
C VAL A 29 -10.53 -7.89 -7.81
N ILE A 30 -10.04 -6.70 -8.10
CA ILE A 30 -10.22 -5.51 -7.30
C ILE A 30 -11.30 -4.66 -8.00
N PRO A 31 -12.48 -4.52 -7.40
CA PRO A 31 -13.60 -3.82 -8.03
C PRO A 31 -13.30 -2.34 -8.27
N ALA A 32 -13.76 -1.82 -9.40
CA ALA A 32 -13.60 -0.42 -9.76
C ALA A 32 -14.24 0.51 -8.73
N GLY A 33 -13.57 1.60 -8.43
CA GLY A 33 -14.08 2.64 -7.54
C GLY A 33 -14.29 2.20 -6.08
N THR A 34 -13.69 1.11 -5.63
CA THR A 34 -13.76 0.64 -4.23
C THR A 34 -12.47 0.90 -3.46
N ILE A 35 -12.57 0.89 -2.11
CA ILE A 35 -11.41 0.71 -1.25
C ILE A 35 -11.25 -0.78 -1.01
N THR A 36 -10.26 -1.40 -1.67
CA THR A 36 -9.89 -2.80 -1.48
C THR A 36 -8.68 -2.90 -0.57
N THR A 37 -8.80 -3.64 0.53
CA THR A 37 -7.68 -3.92 1.42
C THR A 37 -7.06 -5.28 1.09
N ILE A 38 -5.72 -5.31 1.00
CA ILE A 38 -4.93 -6.53 0.80
C ILE A 38 -4.33 -6.92 2.15
N LEU A 39 -4.81 -8.01 2.69
CA LEU A 39 -4.44 -8.58 3.99
C LEU A 39 -3.58 -9.83 3.85
N GLY A 40 -2.92 -10.19 4.94
CA GLY A 40 -2.21 -11.46 5.08
C GLY A 40 -1.04 -11.36 6.03
N GLU A 41 -0.50 -12.50 6.42
CA GLU A 41 0.65 -12.60 7.33
C GLU A 41 1.91 -11.95 6.74
N THR A 42 2.88 -11.65 7.61
CA THR A 42 4.19 -11.17 7.15
C THR A 42 4.85 -12.21 6.27
N GLY A 43 5.35 -11.78 5.10
CA GLY A 43 6.00 -12.68 4.13
C GLY A 43 5.05 -13.46 3.21
N CYS A 44 3.71 -13.32 3.31
CA CYS A 44 2.77 -14.03 2.45
C CYS A 44 2.76 -13.57 0.97
N GLY A 45 3.42 -12.44 0.63
CA GLY A 45 3.53 -11.94 -0.74
C GLY A 45 2.87 -10.59 -1.04
N LYS A 46 2.29 -9.87 -0.06
CA LYS A 46 1.61 -8.57 -0.27
C LYS A 46 2.48 -7.55 -1.01
N THR A 47 3.69 -7.33 -0.51
CA THR A 47 4.65 -6.39 -1.14
C THR A 47 5.07 -6.86 -2.53
N THR A 48 5.18 -8.18 -2.75
CA THR A 48 5.48 -8.73 -4.07
C THR A 48 4.33 -8.48 -5.03
N LEU A 49 3.09 -8.71 -4.60
CA LEU A 49 1.89 -8.41 -5.38
C LEU A 49 1.84 -6.92 -5.74
N LEU A 50 2.01 -6.04 -4.76
CA LEU A 50 2.04 -4.59 -4.99
C LEU A 50 3.12 -4.19 -6.01
N ARG A 51 4.32 -4.75 -5.91
CA ARG A 51 5.41 -4.48 -6.86
C ARG A 51 5.10 -4.95 -8.28
N LEU A 52 4.40 -6.07 -8.42
CA LEU A 52 3.94 -6.56 -9.73
C LEU A 52 2.85 -5.65 -10.30
N LEU A 53 1.88 -5.21 -9.48
CA LEU A 53 0.84 -4.26 -9.88
C LEU A 53 1.43 -2.91 -10.33
N LEU A 54 2.44 -2.41 -9.62
CA LEU A 54 3.16 -1.19 -9.97
C LEU A 54 4.13 -1.37 -11.15
N GLY A 55 4.36 -2.61 -11.61
CA GLY A 55 5.33 -2.94 -12.65
C GLY A 55 6.77 -2.63 -12.28
N LEU A 56 7.08 -2.67 -10.98
CA LEU A 56 8.45 -2.62 -10.48
C LEU A 56 9.15 -3.98 -10.64
N ASN A 57 8.37 -5.05 -10.70
CA ASN A 57 8.79 -6.38 -11.08
C ASN A 57 7.92 -6.86 -12.24
N ARG A 58 8.47 -7.69 -13.12
CA ARG A 58 7.68 -8.37 -14.17
C ARG A 58 7.18 -9.72 -13.66
N PRO A 59 5.90 -10.06 -13.93
CA PRO A 59 5.40 -11.40 -13.63
C PRO A 59 6.14 -12.45 -14.49
N GLN A 60 6.26 -13.66 -13.95
CA GLN A 60 6.84 -14.79 -14.67
C GLN A 60 5.78 -15.53 -15.48
N ALA A 61 4.51 -15.48 -15.04
CA ALA A 61 3.35 -16.01 -15.76
C ALA A 61 2.08 -15.24 -15.33
N GLY A 62 1.02 -15.41 -16.11
CA GLY A 62 -0.27 -14.78 -15.86
C GLY A 62 -0.38 -13.37 -16.43
N ARG A 63 -1.47 -12.68 -16.06
CA ARG A 63 -1.80 -11.33 -16.59
C ARG A 63 -2.29 -10.41 -15.49
N ILE A 64 -2.08 -9.11 -15.71
CA ILE A 64 -2.64 -8.02 -14.90
C ILE A 64 -3.34 -7.07 -15.86
N LEU A 65 -4.61 -6.79 -15.60
CA LEU A 65 -5.41 -5.87 -16.41
C LEU A 65 -5.86 -4.68 -15.53
N PHE A 66 -5.74 -3.47 -16.06
CA PHE A 66 -6.26 -2.23 -15.47
C PHE A 66 -7.33 -1.66 -16.39
N GLY A 67 -8.58 -1.64 -15.96
CA GLY A 67 -9.70 -1.22 -16.80
C GLY A 67 -9.70 -1.98 -18.15
N GLY A 68 -9.54 -3.31 -18.09
CA GLY A 68 -9.48 -4.21 -19.24
C GLY A 68 -8.19 -4.15 -20.08
N ARG A 69 -7.18 -3.33 -19.71
CA ARG A 69 -5.91 -3.19 -20.46
C ARG A 69 -4.86 -4.12 -19.87
N ASP A 70 -4.46 -5.16 -20.60
CA ASP A 70 -3.42 -6.09 -20.20
C ASP A 70 -2.03 -5.43 -20.21
N VAL A 71 -1.48 -5.16 -19.02
CA VAL A 71 -0.18 -4.50 -18.87
C VAL A 71 1.00 -5.44 -19.15
N CYS A 72 0.81 -6.75 -19.08
CA CYS A 72 1.87 -7.72 -19.36
C CYS A 72 2.21 -7.79 -20.85
N SER A 73 1.24 -7.44 -21.71
CA SER A 73 1.44 -7.35 -23.18
C SER A 73 2.02 -6.02 -23.64
N MET A 74 2.12 -5.01 -22.74
CA MET A 74 2.63 -3.68 -23.09
C MET A 74 4.15 -3.63 -23.20
N SER A 75 4.65 -2.79 -24.12
CA SER A 75 6.05 -2.37 -24.08
C SER A 75 6.34 -1.52 -22.84
N ASP A 76 7.62 -1.41 -22.45
CA ASP A 76 8.03 -0.59 -21.31
C ASP A 76 7.56 0.87 -21.46
N ALA A 77 7.63 1.42 -22.65
CA ALA A 77 7.19 2.79 -22.94
C ALA A 77 5.67 2.97 -22.76
N GLN A 78 4.86 1.99 -23.18
CA GLN A 78 3.41 2.00 -23.02
C GLN A 78 3.04 1.87 -21.55
N PHE A 79 3.67 0.93 -20.82
CA PHE A 79 3.41 0.76 -19.41
C PHE A 79 3.91 1.94 -18.57
N HIS A 80 5.05 2.55 -18.91
CA HIS A 80 5.53 3.78 -18.28
C HIS A 80 4.49 4.92 -18.44
N LYS A 81 3.87 5.04 -19.60
CA LYS A 81 2.79 6.01 -19.84
C LYS A 81 1.55 5.72 -18.98
N LEU A 82 1.21 4.44 -18.79
CA LEU A 82 0.08 4.03 -17.94
C LEU A 82 0.37 4.34 -16.47
N ARG A 83 1.58 4.06 -15.96
CA ARG A 83 1.99 4.31 -14.57
C ARG A 83 1.86 5.77 -14.13
N ARG A 84 1.91 6.73 -15.04
CA ARG A 84 1.65 8.15 -14.74
C ARG A 84 0.22 8.40 -14.23
N ARG A 85 -0.66 7.42 -14.42
CA ARG A 85 -2.06 7.45 -13.97
C ARG A 85 -2.24 6.73 -12.63
N PHE A 86 -1.18 6.27 -12.00
CA PHE A 86 -1.21 5.67 -10.67
C PHE A 86 -0.76 6.67 -9.63
N GLY A 87 -1.52 6.78 -8.53
CA GLY A 87 -1.06 7.38 -7.29
C GLY A 87 -0.42 6.32 -6.42
N VAL A 88 0.69 6.64 -5.76
CA VAL A 88 1.35 5.68 -4.86
C VAL A 88 1.76 6.37 -3.57
N LEU A 89 1.22 5.90 -2.45
CA LEU A 89 1.67 6.22 -1.11
C LEU A 89 2.55 5.06 -0.61
N PHE A 90 3.84 5.29 -0.47
CA PHE A 90 4.77 4.33 0.13
C PHE A 90 4.76 4.44 1.67
N GLN A 91 5.17 3.39 2.34
CA GLN A 91 5.14 3.22 3.79
C GLN A 91 5.63 4.43 4.60
N ASP A 92 6.74 5.06 4.18
CA ASP A 92 7.32 6.23 4.86
C ASP A 92 6.98 7.57 4.18
N GLY A 93 5.99 7.58 3.25
CA GLY A 93 5.64 8.74 2.45
C GLY A 93 6.61 9.00 1.28
N ALA A 94 7.86 8.53 1.36
CA ALA A 94 8.92 8.66 0.34
C ALA A 94 9.10 10.09 -0.21
N LEU A 95 9.03 11.10 0.67
CA LEU A 95 9.24 12.50 0.31
C LEU A 95 10.73 12.78 0.06
N LEU A 96 11.01 13.66 -0.90
CA LEU A 96 12.37 14.15 -1.16
C LEU A 96 12.72 15.20 -0.12
N SER A 97 13.75 14.94 0.69
CA SER A 97 14.17 15.81 1.81
C SER A 97 14.69 17.18 1.38
N SER A 98 15.14 17.32 0.14
CA SER A 98 15.64 18.57 -0.44
C SER A 98 14.54 19.49 -0.99
N LEU A 99 13.28 19.03 -1.01
CA LEU A 99 12.12 19.77 -1.50
C LEU A 99 11.18 20.11 -0.35
N THR A 100 10.52 21.27 -0.45
CA THR A 100 9.40 21.62 0.45
C THR A 100 8.21 20.68 0.24
N LEU A 101 7.20 20.74 1.12
CA LEU A 101 5.98 19.94 0.93
C LEU A 101 5.26 20.31 -0.37
N ALA A 102 5.09 21.59 -0.66
CA ALA A 102 4.45 22.04 -1.89
C ALA A 102 5.20 21.54 -3.15
N GLU A 103 6.54 21.56 -3.11
CA GLU A 103 7.36 21.04 -4.21
C GLU A 103 7.27 19.51 -4.34
N ASN A 104 7.28 18.78 -3.20
CA ASN A 104 7.05 17.33 -3.19
C ASN A 104 5.69 16.97 -3.81
N VAL A 105 4.63 17.65 -3.41
CA VAL A 105 3.27 17.39 -3.91
C VAL A 105 3.16 17.77 -5.39
N ALA A 106 3.77 18.86 -5.82
CA ALA A 106 3.77 19.27 -7.23
C ALA A 106 4.61 18.36 -8.14
N LEU A 107 5.53 17.55 -7.60
CA LEU A 107 6.52 16.78 -8.38
C LEU A 107 5.92 15.96 -9.53
N PRO A 108 4.82 15.19 -9.37
CA PRO A 108 4.22 14.45 -10.48
C PRO A 108 3.73 15.37 -11.62
N LEU A 109 3.24 16.56 -11.28
CA LEU A 109 2.80 17.54 -12.27
C LEU A 109 3.99 18.17 -12.99
N VAL A 110 5.08 18.47 -12.26
CA VAL A 110 6.34 18.99 -12.83
C VAL A 110 6.92 18.03 -13.85
N GLU A 111 6.97 16.74 -13.52
CA GLU A 111 7.57 15.70 -14.37
C GLU A 111 6.72 15.37 -15.60
N HIS A 112 5.39 15.52 -15.52
CA HIS A 112 4.49 14.97 -16.53
C HIS A 112 3.70 16.02 -17.30
N THR A 113 3.81 17.31 -16.93
CA THR A 113 3.08 18.40 -17.58
C THR A 113 4.00 19.58 -17.92
N LYS A 114 3.47 20.52 -18.70
CA LYS A 114 4.13 21.81 -18.98
C LYS A 114 3.38 22.97 -18.30
N LEU A 115 2.74 22.69 -17.16
CA LEU A 115 1.98 23.72 -16.44
C LEU A 115 2.90 24.83 -15.90
N PRO A 116 2.44 26.09 -15.92
CA PRO A 116 3.17 27.19 -15.30
C PRO A 116 3.37 26.97 -13.81
N ARG A 117 4.50 27.43 -13.25
CA ARG A 117 4.84 27.29 -11.82
C ARG A 117 3.72 27.74 -10.88
N LYS A 118 2.98 28.80 -11.24
CA LYS A 118 1.85 29.30 -10.46
C LYS A 118 0.76 28.23 -10.30
N LEU A 119 0.36 27.54 -11.38
CA LEU A 119 -0.65 26.50 -11.36
C LEU A 119 -0.16 25.23 -10.65
N LEU A 120 1.11 24.88 -10.80
CA LEU A 120 1.72 23.76 -10.07
C LEU A 120 1.64 23.97 -8.55
N ARG A 121 2.00 25.18 -8.07
CA ARG A 121 1.91 25.53 -6.65
C ARG A 121 0.45 25.59 -6.17
N GLU A 122 -0.46 26.14 -6.97
CA GLU A 122 -1.89 26.19 -6.63
C GLU A 122 -2.47 24.77 -6.46
N ALA A 123 -2.19 23.86 -7.39
CA ALA A 123 -2.61 22.47 -7.31
C ALA A 123 -2.06 21.79 -6.05
N ALA A 124 -0.75 22.00 -5.76
CA ALA A 124 -0.14 21.44 -4.56
C ALA A 124 -0.77 21.97 -3.27
N LEU A 125 -1.05 23.27 -3.18
CA LEU A 125 -1.66 23.88 -2.00
C LEU A 125 -3.08 23.34 -1.77
N ARG A 126 -3.90 23.22 -2.81
CA ARG A 126 -5.24 22.62 -2.72
C ARG A 126 -5.19 21.17 -2.25
N THR A 127 -4.23 20.41 -2.75
CA THR A 127 -4.08 19.00 -2.34
C THR A 127 -3.54 18.90 -0.91
N LEU A 128 -2.66 19.80 -0.47
CA LEU A 128 -2.22 19.90 0.92
C LEU A 128 -3.37 20.30 1.86
N GLU A 129 -4.28 21.15 1.44
CA GLU A 129 -5.48 21.51 2.18
C GLU A 129 -6.37 20.29 2.44
N LEU A 130 -6.58 19.42 1.43
CA LEU A 130 -7.33 18.17 1.57
C LEU A 130 -6.79 17.26 2.67
N VAL A 131 -5.47 17.26 2.88
CA VAL A 131 -4.82 16.45 3.91
C VAL A 131 -4.51 17.24 5.20
N GLY A 132 -4.99 18.49 5.32
CA GLY A 132 -4.82 19.36 6.49
C GLY A 132 -3.38 19.83 6.71
N LEU A 133 -2.61 20.07 5.63
CA LEU A 133 -1.20 20.47 5.65
C LEU A 133 -0.92 21.75 4.88
N ASP A 134 -1.93 22.56 4.52
CA ASP A 134 -1.79 23.82 3.80
C ASP A 134 -0.82 24.79 4.47
N LYS A 135 -0.86 24.89 5.82
CA LYS A 135 0.02 25.77 6.62
C LYS A 135 1.48 25.32 6.65
N PHE A 136 1.77 24.11 6.23
CA PHE A 136 3.10 23.50 6.23
C PHE A 136 3.68 23.39 4.82
N ALA A 137 3.08 24.07 3.83
CA ALA A 137 3.45 23.97 2.41
C ALA A 137 4.93 24.27 2.14
N ASP A 138 5.52 25.20 2.88
CA ASP A 138 6.92 25.64 2.72
C ASP A 138 7.88 24.92 3.69
N PHE A 139 7.42 23.95 4.49
CA PHE A 139 8.25 23.15 5.39
C PHE A 139 8.92 22.01 4.62
N TYR A 140 10.08 21.58 5.10
CA TYR A 140 10.79 20.41 4.61
C TYR A 140 10.36 19.14 5.35
N PRO A 141 10.48 17.96 4.73
CA PRO A 141 10.07 16.69 5.37
C PRO A 141 10.72 16.41 6.72
N GLY A 142 11.95 16.90 6.96
CA GLY A 142 12.65 16.74 8.24
C GLY A 142 12.03 17.51 9.42
N GLU A 143 11.18 18.50 9.14
CA GLU A 143 10.50 19.34 10.14
C GLU A 143 9.15 18.78 10.58
N LEU A 144 8.74 17.62 10.01
CA LEU A 144 7.40 17.06 10.15
C LEU A 144 7.38 15.78 10.99
N SER A 145 6.25 15.54 11.66
CA SER A 145 5.97 14.24 12.29
C SER A 145 5.82 13.12 11.25
N GLY A 146 5.90 11.84 11.68
CA GLY A 146 5.68 10.68 10.81
C GLY A 146 4.32 10.71 10.12
N GLY A 147 3.26 11.02 10.85
CA GLY A 147 1.91 11.14 10.31
C GLY A 147 1.76 12.28 9.29
N MET A 148 2.39 13.44 9.56
CA MET A 148 2.42 14.55 8.59
C MET A 148 3.14 14.17 7.30
N ARG A 149 4.27 13.46 7.38
CA ARG A 149 4.98 12.97 6.19
C ARG A 149 4.12 12.01 5.36
N LYS A 150 3.41 11.09 6.00
CA LYS A 150 2.50 10.16 5.31
C LYS A 150 1.34 10.90 4.64
N ARG A 151 0.70 11.85 5.32
CA ARG A 151 -0.34 12.70 4.73
C ARG A 151 0.16 13.52 3.53
N ALA A 152 1.36 14.06 3.60
CA ALA A 152 1.99 14.76 2.48
C ALA A 152 2.32 13.81 1.32
N GLY A 153 2.75 12.57 1.61
CA GLY A 153 2.93 11.51 0.63
C GLY A 153 1.62 11.13 -0.08
N LEU A 154 0.51 11.09 0.67
CA LEU A 154 -0.82 10.89 0.11
C LEU A 154 -1.23 12.06 -0.79
N ALA A 155 -1.01 13.31 -0.35
CA ALA A 155 -1.26 14.49 -1.18
C ALA A 155 -0.50 14.41 -2.51
N ARG A 156 0.79 14.06 -2.48
CA ARG A 156 1.57 13.85 -3.70
C ARG A 156 1.00 12.75 -4.59
N ALA A 157 0.51 11.65 -4.00
CA ALA A 157 -0.05 10.54 -4.74
C ALA A 157 -1.33 10.91 -5.50
N ILE A 158 -2.14 11.83 -4.94
CA ILE A 158 -3.46 12.18 -5.50
C ILE A 158 -3.48 13.50 -6.30
N VAL A 159 -2.38 14.27 -6.35
CA VAL A 159 -2.36 15.59 -7.03
C VAL A 159 -2.70 15.54 -8.52
N THR A 160 -2.57 14.37 -9.16
CA THR A 160 -2.96 14.13 -10.55
C THR A 160 -4.36 13.56 -10.70
N GLU A 161 -5.11 13.41 -9.59
CA GLU A 161 -6.42 12.75 -9.55
C GLU A 161 -6.39 11.39 -10.27
N PRO A 162 -5.58 10.44 -9.78
CA PRO A 162 -5.35 9.18 -10.48
C PRO A 162 -6.59 8.28 -10.42
N PRO A 163 -6.90 7.48 -11.47
CA PRO A 163 -7.97 6.49 -11.41
C PRO A 163 -7.67 5.32 -10.47
N VAL A 164 -6.38 5.10 -10.12
CA VAL A 164 -5.96 4.07 -9.18
C VAL A 164 -4.96 4.65 -8.18
N LEU A 165 -5.25 4.47 -6.88
CA LEU A 165 -4.38 4.83 -5.76
C LEU A 165 -3.91 3.55 -5.05
N PHE A 166 -2.60 3.39 -4.90
CA PHE A 166 -1.98 2.34 -4.10
C PHE A 166 -1.45 2.93 -2.80
N CYS A 167 -1.77 2.30 -1.67
CA CYS A 167 -1.26 2.67 -0.35
C CYS A 167 -0.55 1.47 0.27
N ASP A 168 0.75 1.58 0.51
CA ASP A 168 1.56 0.55 1.17
C ASP A 168 1.69 0.89 2.66
N GLU A 169 0.99 0.15 3.51
CA GLU A 169 1.02 0.28 4.98
C GLU A 169 0.80 1.74 5.47
N PRO A 170 -0.32 2.40 5.09
CA PRO A 170 -0.51 3.84 5.36
C PRO A 170 -0.51 4.18 6.85
N THR A 171 -0.97 3.28 7.72
CA THR A 171 -1.08 3.48 9.17
C THR A 171 0.11 2.92 9.96
N SER A 172 1.01 2.18 9.33
CA SER A 172 2.17 1.56 9.99
C SER A 172 3.05 2.59 10.71
N GLY A 173 3.42 2.30 11.97
CA GLY A 173 4.29 3.15 12.79
C GLY A 173 3.63 4.45 13.28
N LEU A 174 2.32 4.60 13.13
CA LEU A 174 1.54 5.69 13.72
C LEU A 174 0.93 5.25 15.06
N ASP A 175 0.71 6.21 15.95
CA ASP A 175 -0.11 5.97 17.12
C ASP A 175 -1.58 5.74 16.72
N PRO A 176 -2.42 5.10 17.57
CA PRO A 176 -3.79 4.73 17.21
C PRO A 176 -4.67 5.90 16.76
N ILE A 177 -4.49 7.08 17.33
CA ILE A 177 -5.28 8.27 16.98
C ILE A 177 -4.89 8.77 15.59
N THR A 178 -3.59 8.88 15.33
CA THR A 178 -3.06 9.30 14.02
C THR A 178 -3.38 8.26 12.94
N ALA A 179 -3.37 6.96 13.27
CA ALA A 179 -3.79 5.90 12.37
C ALA A 179 -5.27 6.04 11.98
N ALA A 180 -6.17 6.23 12.95
CA ALA A 180 -7.59 6.47 12.69
C ALA A 180 -7.83 7.74 11.84
N GLN A 181 -7.04 8.80 12.04
CA GLN A 181 -7.09 10.00 11.19
C GLN A 181 -6.66 9.71 9.74
N MET A 182 -5.68 8.84 9.54
CA MET A 182 -5.26 8.42 8.18
C MET A 182 -6.35 7.61 7.50
N ASP A 183 -6.99 6.69 8.23
CA ASP A 183 -8.11 5.90 7.71
C ASP A 183 -9.29 6.80 7.34
N GLN A 184 -9.66 7.75 8.21
CA GLN A 184 -10.73 8.72 7.90
C GLN A 184 -10.37 9.55 6.66
N LEU A 185 -9.12 9.95 6.50
CA LEU A 185 -8.66 10.68 5.33
C LEU A 185 -8.83 9.86 4.04
N LEU A 186 -8.58 8.55 4.07
CA LEU A 186 -8.83 7.67 2.92
C LEU A 186 -10.32 7.58 2.57
N LEU A 187 -11.21 7.57 3.58
CA LEU A 187 -12.67 7.64 3.37
C LEU A 187 -13.09 8.99 2.77
N ASP A 188 -12.53 10.09 3.28
CA ASP A 188 -12.80 11.44 2.74
C ASP A 188 -12.34 11.55 1.28
N MET A 189 -11.16 10.97 0.95
CA MET A 189 -10.68 10.88 -0.43
C MET A 189 -11.64 10.07 -1.31
N LYS A 190 -12.16 8.96 -0.81
CA LYS A 190 -13.16 8.16 -1.51
C LYS A 190 -14.43 8.97 -1.80
N ALA A 191 -14.89 9.78 -0.85
CA ALA A 191 -16.04 10.65 -1.04
C ALA A 191 -15.77 11.75 -2.08
N CYS A 192 -14.56 12.33 -2.08
CA CYS A 192 -14.16 13.36 -3.05
C CYS A 192 -13.93 12.79 -4.45
N TYR A 193 -13.42 11.56 -4.55
CA TYR A 193 -13.04 10.90 -5.80
C TYR A 193 -13.70 9.51 -5.91
N PRO A 194 -15.04 9.43 -6.10
CA PRO A 194 -15.80 8.17 -6.06
C PRO A 194 -15.39 7.17 -7.15
N HIS A 195 -14.77 7.64 -8.25
CA HIS A 195 -14.28 6.81 -9.34
C HIS A 195 -12.84 6.29 -9.11
N MET A 196 -12.15 6.76 -8.08
CA MET A 196 -10.81 6.31 -7.77
C MET A 196 -10.86 4.93 -7.10
N THR A 197 -10.21 3.95 -7.71
CA THR A 197 -10.01 2.63 -7.11
C THR A 197 -8.81 2.71 -6.15
N THR A 198 -9.03 2.41 -4.88
CA THR A 198 -7.99 2.50 -3.85
C THR A 198 -7.61 1.10 -3.38
N VAL A 199 -6.32 0.79 -3.45
CA VAL A 199 -5.74 -0.49 -2.99
C VAL A 199 -4.86 -0.22 -1.78
N VAL A 200 -5.24 -0.73 -0.62
CA VAL A 200 -4.52 -0.56 0.64
C VAL A 200 -3.90 -1.87 1.07
N VAL A 201 -2.58 -1.95 1.05
CA VAL A 201 -1.87 -3.07 1.65
C VAL A 201 -1.69 -2.79 3.13
N THR A 202 -2.18 -3.67 3.99
CA THR A 202 -2.05 -3.52 5.44
C THR A 202 -2.06 -4.87 6.17
N HIS A 203 -1.57 -4.87 7.39
CA HIS A 203 -1.73 -5.97 8.36
C HIS A 203 -2.60 -5.55 9.55
N ASP A 204 -3.11 -4.32 9.56
CA ASP A 204 -3.94 -3.77 10.63
C ASP A 204 -5.42 -4.07 10.36
N LEU A 205 -5.98 -4.99 11.16
CA LEU A 205 -7.40 -5.34 11.10
C LEU A 205 -8.30 -4.16 11.51
N GLY A 206 -7.83 -3.26 12.36
CA GLY A 206 -8.58 -2.06 12.74
C GLY A 206 -8.85 -1.16 11.54
N SER A 207 -7.81 -0.88 10.73
CA SER A 207 -7.96 -0.14 9.47
C SER A 207 -8.91 -0.85 8.51
N VAL A 208 -8.79 -2.19 8.38
CA VAL A 208 -9.69 -2.95 7.50
C VAL A 208 -11.16 -2.79 7.89
N GLU A 209 -11.46 -2.93 9.20
CA GLU A 209 -12.82 -2.73 9.72
C GLU A 209 -13.36 -1.33 9.41
N HIS A 210 -12.47 -0.34 9.44
CA HIS A 210 -12.85 1.06 9.25
C HIS A 210 -13.08 1.42 7.78
N ILE A 211 -12.17 1.02 6.87
CA ILE A 211 -12.15 1.55 5.49
C ILE A 211 -12.50 0.54 4.40
N ALA A 212 -12.43 -0.79 4.65
CA ALA A 212 -12.57 -1.75 3.57
C ALA A 212 -14.02 -1.87 3.07
N GLU A 213 -14.20 -1.76 1.76
CA GLU A 213 -15.40 -2.14 1.02
C GLU A 213 -15.23 -3.57 0.45
N HIS A 214 -14.01 -3.89 0.02
CA HIS A 214 -13.62 -5.20 -0.47
C HIS A 214 -12.33 -5.65 0.20
N VAL A 215 -12.20 -6.94 0.47
CA VAL A 215 -11.05 -7.52 1.16
C VAL A 215 -10.46 -8.67 0.35
N LEU A 216 -9.16 -8.63 0.18
CA LEU A 216 -8.37 -9.68 -0.44
C LEU A 216 -7.39 -10.23 0.59
N VAL A 217 -7.51 -11.51 0.97
CA VAL A 217 -6.60 -12.15 1.94
C VAL A 217 -5.61 -13.04 1.21
N LEU A 218 -4.32 -12.75 1.38
CA LEU A 218 -3.22 -13.57 0.87
C LEU A 218 -2.74 -14.56 1.94
N LYS A 219 -2.51 -15.80 1.51
CA LYS A 219 -1.88 -16.85 2.30
C LYS A 219 -0.86 -17.59 1.45
N ALA A 220 0.39 -17.61 1.87
CA ALA A 220 1.47 -18.35 1.19
C ALA A 220 1.50 -18.15 -0.33
N GLY A 221 1.33 -16.92 -0.81
CA GLY A 221 1.40 -16.58 -2.23
C GLY A 221 0.13 -16.88 -3.05
N GLN A 222 -0.95 -17.29 -2.41
CA GLN A 222 -2.24 -17.58 -3.03
C GLN A 222 -3.35 -16.70 -2.45
N SER A 223 -4.46 -16.58 -3.18
CA SER A 223 -5.68 -15.93 -2.70
C SER A 223 -6.43 -16.88 -1.78
N ALA A 224 -6.49 -16.56 -0.49
CA ALA A 224 -7.27 -17.31 0.49
C ALA A 224 -8.71 -16.82 0.56
N PHE A 225 -8.96 -15.55 0.25
CA PHE A 225 -10.29 -14.94 0.23
C PHE A 225 -10.29 -13.71 -0.67
N SER A 226 -11.42 -13.48 -1.33
CA SER A 226 -11.72 -12.25 -2.07
C SER A 226 -13.23 -12.01 -2.00
N GLY A 227 -13.66 -10.92 -1.39
CA GLY A 227 -15.08 -10.61 -1.18
C GLY A 227 -15.29 -9.35 -0.35
N THR A 228 -16.52 -9.07 0.03
CA THR A 228 -16.84 -7.95 0.92
C THR A 228 -16.39 -8.23 2.35
N LYS A 229 -16.36 -7.18 3.17
CA LYS A 229 -16.04 -7.30 4.60
C LYS A 229 -17.06 -8.18 5.33
N GLU A 230 -18.34 -8.06 4.97
CA GLU A 230 -19.43 -8.86 5.54
C GLU A 230 -19.25 -10.35 5.20
N GLU A 231 -18.87 -10.69 3.96
CA GLU A 231 -18.59 -12.07 3.55
C GLU A 231 -17.36 -12.62 4.27
N LEU A 232 -16.32 -11.79 4.51
CA LEU A 232 -15.16 -12.19 5.30
C LEU A 232 -15.55 -12.58 6.72
N HIS A 233 -16.40 -11.77 7.39
CA HIS A 233 -16.90 -12.07 8.73
C HIS A 233 -17.82 -13.29 8.78
N ALA A 234 -18.59 -13.54 7.74
CA ALA A 234 -19.47 -14.71 7.63
C ALA A 234 -18.73 -16.01 7.29
N SER A 235 -17.45 -15.90 6.89
CA SER A 235 -16.66 -17.08 6.48
C SER A 235 -16.45 -18.05 7.64
N GLU A 236 -16.63 -19.35 7.36
CA GLU A 236 -16.35 -20.44 8.30
C GLU A 236 -14.94 -21.04 8.09
N ASP A 237 -14.16 -20.51 7.15
CA ASP A 237 -12.80 -20.99 6.90
C ASP A 237 -11.95 -20.87 8.17
N PRO A 238 -11.36 -21.98 8.66
CA PRO A 238 -10.60 -21.97 9.92
C PRO A 238 -9.39 -21.04 9.90
N TYR A 239 -8.76 -20.81 8.74
CA TYR A 239 -7.64 -19.90 8.61
C TYR A 239 -8.12 -18.45 8.76
N LEU A 240 -9.19 -18.07 8.05
CA LEU A 240 -9.75 -16.72 8.11
C LEU A 240 -10.25 -16.39 9.52
N ARG A 241 -10.93 -17.33 10.18
CA ARG A 241 -11.37 -17.18 11.57
C ARG A 241 -10.20 -16.93 12.52
N ARG A 242 -9.17 -17.76 12.46
CA ARG A 242 -7.96 -17.57 13.30
C ARG A 242 -7.26 -16.26 13.01
N PHE A 243 -7.19 -15.86 11.73
CA PHE A 243 -6.57 -14.62 11.31
C PHE A 243 -7.32 -13.40 11.87
N LEU A 244 -8.65 -13.39 11.79
CA LEU A 244 -9.52 -12.34 12.35
C LEU A 244 -9.45 -12.30 13.89
N ASP A 245 -9.47 -13.46 14.55
CA ASP A 245 -9.39 -13.58 16.01
C ASP A 245 -7.99 -13.26 16.56
N ARG A 246 -6.98 -13.01 15.73
CA ARG A 246 -5.57 -12.83 16.11
C ARG A 246 -5.02 -13.98 16.94
N LYS A 247 -5.53 -15.21 16.74
CA LYS A 247 -5.08 -16.40 17.45
C LYS A 247 -3.81 -16.95 16.81
N TYR A 248 -2.76 -17.05 17.62
CA TYR A 248 -1.49 -17.66 17.22
C TYR A 248 -1.67 -19.18 17.07
N GLU A 249 -1.19 -19.73 15.95
CA GLU A 249 -1.06 -21.17 15.81
C GLU A 249 0.21 -21.61 16.54
N ASP A 250 0.07 -22.40 17.61
CA ASP A 250 1.18 -22.93 18.41
C ASP A 250 1.92 -24.03 17.60
N SER A 251 2.42 -23.68 16.44
CA SER A 251 3.20 -24.56 15.59
C SER A 251 4.67 -24.46 16.00
N ARG A 252 5.06 -25.36 16.93
CA ARG A 252 6.42 -25.62 17.40
C ARG A 252 7.06 -24.47 18.20
N ARG A 253 6.90 -24.51 19.52
CA ARG A 253 7.95 -24.06 20.40
C ARG A 253 9.20 -24.90 20.11
N MET A 254 10.02 -24.47 19.18
CA MET A 254 11.43 -24.79 19.26
C MET A 254 11.95 -24.02 20.48
N ALA A 255 11.95 -24.67 21.63
CA ALA A 255 12.77 -24.20 22.73
C ALA A 255 14.20 -24.18 22.17
N ALA A 256 14.72 -22.97 21.89
CA ALA A 256 16.13 -22.86 21.58
C ALA A 256 16.86 -23.51 22.74
N PRO A 257 17.82 -24.42 22.51
CA PRO A 257 18.60 -25.00 23.60
C PRO A 257 19.23 -23.83 24.39
N PRO A 258 19.26 -23.90 25.70
CA PRO A 258 19.92 -22.88 26.50
C PRO A 258 21.36 -22.76 26.03
N LEU A 259 21.92 -21.54 26.12
CA LEU A 259 23.33 -21.32 25.81
C LEU A 259 24.21 -22.34 26.58
N ASP A 260 25.21 -22.88 25.92
CA ASP A 260 26.20 -23.75 26.49
C ASP A 260 26.82 -23.10 27.75
N SER A 261 27.17 -23.92 28.76
CA SER A 261 27.72 -23.44 30.01
C SER A 261 28.98 -22.59 29.83
N SER A 262 29.84 -22.98 28.88
CA SER A 262 31.07 -22.24 28.55
C SER A 262 30.78 -20.84 27.94
N VAL A 263 29.73 -20.71 27.15
CA VAL A 263 29.30 -19.42 26.62
C VAL A 263 28.68 -18.54 27.70
N ARG A 264 27.94 -19.14 28.65
CA ARG A 264 27.37 -18.41 29.78
C ARG A 264 28.46 -17.89 30.72
N GLU A 265 29.48 -18.70 31.04
CA GLU A 265 30.62 -18.30 31.84
C GLU A 265 31.38 -17.14 31.21
N ALA A 266 31.71 -17.24 29.92
CA ALA A 266 32.39 -16.16 29.18
C ALA A 266 31.56 -14.88 29.11
N LEU A 267 30.24 -14.99 28.98
CA LEU A 267 29.33 -13.81 28.99
C LEU A 267 29.25 -13.19 30.40
N SER A 268 29.27 -14.03 31.47
CA SER A 268 29.26 -13.53 32.84
C SER A 268 30.55 -12.77 33.15
N GLU A 269 31.71 -13.33 32.81
CA GLU A 269 33.01 -12.66 32.96
C GLU A 269 33.04 -11.32 32.22
N TRP A 270 32.52 -11.28 31.01
CA TRP A 270 32.48 -10.03 30.19
C TRP A 270 31.50 -8.96 30.74
N LEU A 271 30.43 -9.38 31.43
CA LEU A 271 29.46 -8.45 32.03
C LEU A 271 29.96 -7.90 33.40
N ASP A 272 30.89 -8.58 34.04
CA ASP A 272 31.46 -8.19 35.36
C ASP A 272 32.72 -7.30 35.23
N ASP A 273 33.29 -7.15 34.00
CA ASP A 273 34.38 -6.22 33.63
C ASP A 273 33.81 -4.86 33.17
#